data_a81bfbecc60e81c1221c45cfd936ce56
#
_entry.id   a81bfbecc60e81c1221c45cfd936ce56
#
_cell.length_a   1.000
_cell.length_b   1.000
_cell.length_c   1.000
_cell.angle_alpha   90.00
_cell.angle_beta   90.00
_cell.angle_gamma   90.00
#
_symmetry.space_group_name_H-M   'P 1'
#
loop_
_entity.id
_entity.type
_entity.pdbx_description
1 polymer ?
#
loop_
_entity_poly.entity_id
_entity_poly.type
_entity_poly.pdbx_seq_one_letter_code
_entity_poly.pdbx_strand_id
1 'polypeptide(L)'
;MRRCGDDTFEFKGKRILITHPFLYEINGATIVTLELASFLQEQGARVRVYTNVFEDPIKQYFSREGIRVDVANKMPRYHLSDFDFVWINSQTFPVSLLKELGDADKVKLAPSFIFMHMSAHSFCADEMPYIYNFEESLSSLSLFVSEEAFDTNKAFFEKLPENTDYYRNPAPLSYGQISKKRRDGLKKVLVVANFPCSELREIKDILEKKNISIDYLGFCGDRYELINERILSNYDAVISIGKTVQYCLVSGTPIYIYGQYGGPGWLNVKNYAKAKKNNFSGRGFRDKTSEEIVDDLIRGYLKAKRFYNEKQDVFTNEYLIDKVATRIFMKAAASKKTIEPFSSARVAAHTSLLRLVEIDFVHWYDSFRNSSRMQQYDELMNKKHELENINRAQNEILQSRSIRAWLKLNRIIRRKK
;
A
#
# COMPACT_ATOMS: atom_id res chain seq x y z
N MET A 1 18.23 9.09 35.45
CA MET A 1 17.27 8.93 34.37
C MET A 1 17.56 9.99 33.29
N ARG A 2 18.27 9.66 32.26
CA ARG A 2 18.42 10.52 31.08
C ARG A 2 17.08 10.48 30.34
N ARG A 3 16.44 11.65 30.15
CA ARG A 3 15.28 11.77 29.24
C ARG A 3 15.75 11.27 27.89
N CYS A 4 15.09 10.25 27.32
CA CYS A 4 15.23 9.94 25.90
C CYS A 4 14.92 11.23 25.15
N GLY A 5 15.92 11.80 24.47
CA GLY A 5 15.69 12.86 23.51
C GLY A 5 14.75 12.30 22.43
N ASP A 6 13.78 13.11 22.02
CA ASP A 6 12.99 12.82 20.83
C ASP A 6 13.99 12.75 19.65
N ASP A 7 14.40 11.53 19.28
CA ASP A 7 15.21 11.28 18.11
C ASP A 7 14.36 11.62 16.86
N THR A 8 14.44 12.87 16.41
CA THR A 8 13.75 13.36 15.22
C THR A 8 14.71 13.38 14.04
N PHE A 9 14.29 12.80 12.91
CA PHE A 9 15.03 12.92 11.65
C PHE A 9 14.52 14.12 10.87
N GLU A 10 15.43 15.02 10.48
CA GLU A 10 15.06 16.19 9.69
C GLU A 10 14.99 15.84 8.21
N PHE A 11 13.76 15.75 7.69
CA PHE A 11 13.49 15.49 6.27
C PHE A 11 13.57 16.75 5.41
N LYS A 12 13.39 17.94 6.01
CA LYS A 12 13.36 19.22 5.28
C LYS A 12 14.63 19.41 4.44
N GLY A 13 14.41 19.65 3.14
CA GLY A 13 15.48 19.87 2.17
C GLY A 13 16.20 18.61 1.70
N LYS A 14 15.96 17.43 2.31
CA LYS A 14 16.52 16.15 1.83
C LYS A 14 15.99 15.81 0.45
N ARG A 15 16.87 15.29 -0.41
CA ARG A 15 16.58 14.89 -1.79
C ARG A 15 16.45 13.37 -1.83
N ILE A 16 15.27 12.90 -2.15
CA ILE A 16 14.94 11.47 -2.03
C ILE A 16 14.37 10.96 -3.36
N LEU A 17 14.99 9.90 -3.88
CA LEU A 17 14.44 9.12 -4.98
C LEU A 17 13.78 7.87 -4.41
N ILE A 18 12.54 7.61 -4.80
CA ILE A 18 11.85 6.34 -4.53
C ILE A 18 11.65 5.62 -5.86
N THR A 19 12.03 4.37 -5.96
CA THR A 19 11.80 3.56 -7.16
C THR A 19 10.70 2.54 -6.93
N HIS A 20 9.97 2.18 -7.99
CA HIS A 20 8.96 1.12 -7.97
C HIS A 20 8.91 0.44 -9.35
N PRO A 21 8.77 -0.89 -9.45
CA PRO A 21 8.80 -1.55 -10.76
C PRO A 21 7.67 -1.07 -11.68
N PHE A 22 6.44 -0.93 -11.18
CA PHE A 22 5.30 -0.45 -11.97
C PHE A 22 4.23 0.21 -11.10
N LEU A 23 3.65 1.29 -11.59
CA LEU A 23 2.60 2.08 -10.95
C LEU A 23 1.43 2.21 -11.93
N TYR A 24 0.48 1.26 -11.92
CA TYR A 24 -0.70 1.29 -12.80
C TYR A 24 -2.00 0.83 -12.13
N GLU A 25 -1.95 0.27 -10.91
CA GLU A 25 -3.12 -0.23 -10.20
C GLU A 25 -3.14 0.20 -8.73
N ILE A 26 -4.30 0.13 -8.09
CA ILE A 26 -4.46 0.33 -6.65
C ILE A 26 -4.24 -1.00 -5.95
N ASN A 27 -3.04 -1.23 -5.44
CA ASN A 27 -2.67 -2.38 -4.63
C ASN A 27 -1.81 -1.99 -3.43
N GLY A 28 -1.49 -2.96 -2.56
CA GLY A 28 -0.73 -2.68 -1.34
C GLY A 28 0.63 -2.02 -1.60
N ALA A 29 1.38 -2.47 -2.61
CA ALA A 29 2.72 -1.98 -2.90
C ALA A 29 2.72 -0.56 -3.51
N THR A 30 1.82 -0.31 -4.47
CA THR A 30 1.69 1.02 -5.10
C THR A 30 1.21 2.07 -4.10
N ILE A 31 0.30 1.70 -3.18
CA ILE A 31 -0.19 2.57 -2.11
C ILE A 31 0.94 2.90 -1.12
N VAL A 32 1.74 1.92 -0.71
CA VAL A 32 2.87 2.14 0.21
C VAL A 32 3.87 3.14 -0.38
N THR A 33 4.13 3.04 -1.69
CA THR A 33 5.01 3.98 -2.40
C THR A 33 4.42 5.40 -2.43
N LEU A 34 3.13 5.53 -2.75
CA LEU A 34 2.42 6.81 -2.74
C LEU A 34 2.46 7.45 -1.36
N GLU A 35 2.09 6.73 -0.32
CA GLU A 35 2.03 7.24 1.05
C GLU A 35 3.40 7.64 1.62
N LEU A 36 4.44 6.86 1.31
CA LEU A 36 5.81 7.24 1.68
C LEU A 36 6.22 8.53 0.97
N ALA A 37 5.96 8.64 -0.32
CA ALA A 37 6.31 9.83 -1.10
C ALA A 37 5.54 11.08 -0.60
N SER A 38 4.23 10.97 -0.35
CA SER A 38 3.41 12.04 0.21
C SER A 38 3.92 12.47 1.58
N PHE A 39 4.13 11.52 2.49
CA PHE A 39 4.65 11.82 3.83
C PHE A 39 5.98 12.58 3.77
N LEU A 40 6.94 12.10 3.00
CA LEU A 40 8.25 12.74 2.88
C LEU A 40 8.15 14.15 2.30
N GLN A 41 7.28 14.36 1.32
CA GLN A 41 7.03 15.68 0.74
C GLN A 41 6.37 16.64 1.74
N GLU A 42 5.39 16.17 2.52
CA GLU A 42 4.77 16.92 3.62
C GLU A 42 5.78 17.31 4.71
N GLN A 43 6.80 16.47 4.96
CA GLN A 43 7.90 16.77 5.87
C GLN A 43 8.99 17.68 5.24
N GLY A 44 8.75 18.22 4.05
CA GLY A 44 9.62 19.17 3.37
C GLY A 44 10.80 18.57 2.60
N ALA A 45 10.80 17.26 2.35
CA ALA A 45 11.75 16.62 1.45
C ALA A 45 11.43 16.92 -0.02
N ARG A 46 12.45 16.88 -0.88
CA ARG A 46 12.31 16.95 -2.34
C ARG A 46 12.24 15.52 -2.87
N VAL A 47 11.05 15.05 -3.15
CA VAL A 47 10.80 13.66 -3.55
C VAL A 47 10.67 13.55 -5.07
N ARG A 48 11.27 12.52 -5.64
CA ARG A 48 11.05 12.04 -7.01
C ARG A 48 10.74 10.56 -6.96
N VAL A 49 9.88 10.11 -7.84
CA VAL A 49 9.56 8.68 -8.00
C VAL A 49 10.01 8.24 -9.39
N TYR A 50 10.59 7.05 -9.49
CA TYR A 50 11.00 6.42 -10.74
C TYR A 50 10.29 5.08 -10.90
N THR A 51 9.77 4.80 -12.09
CA THR A 51 9.07 3.54 -12.40
C THR A 51 9.22 3.15 -13.87
N ASN A 52 9.01 1.87 -14.20
CA ASN A 52 8.98 1.42 -15.59
C ASN A 52 7.64 1.72 -16.27
N VAL A 53 6.54 1.66 -15.53
CA VAL A 53 5.18 1.90 -16.03
C VAL A 53 4.45 2.87 -15.09
N PHE A 54 3.76 3.89 -15.65
CA PHE A 54 2.99 4.86 -14.87
C PHE A 54 1.66 5.18 -15.55
N GLU A 55 0.58 4.54 -15.09
CA GLU A 55 -0.74 4.64 -15.69
C GLU A 55 -1.86 4.72 -14.64
N ASP A 56 -3.07 5.03 -15.09
CA ASP A 56 -4.27 5.05 -14.26
C ASP A 56 -4.67 3.63 -13.79
N PRO A 57 -5.32 3.53 -12.62
CA PRO A 57 -5.86 4.60 -11.79
C PRO A 57 -4.86 5.24 -10.80
N ILE A 58 -3.73 4.60 -10.48
CA ILE A 58 -2.82 5.12 -9.44
C ILE A 58 -2.17 6.46 -9.81
N LYS A 59 -1.94 6.69 -11.10
CA LYS A 59 -1.38 7.95 -11.63
C LYS A 59 -2.14 9.18 -11.18
N GLN A 60 -3.48 9.13 -11.12
CA GLN A 60 -4.30 10.24 -10.67
C GLN A 60 -4.00 10.64 -9.22
N TYR A 61 -3.71 9.65 -8.36
CA TYR A 61 -3.40 9.90 -6.95
C TYR A 61 -2.03 10.57 -6.79
N PHE A 62 -0.99 10.08 -7.48
CA PHE A 62 0.32 10.74 -7.51
C PHE A 62 0.21 12.18 -8.04
N SER A 63 -0.60 12.40 -9.08
CA SER A 63 -0.82 13.73 -9.66
C SER A 63 -1.54 14.68 -8.71
N ARG A 64 -2.53 14.20 -7.95
CA ARG A 64 -3.24 14.99 -6.92
C ARG A 64 -2.33 15.42 -5.78
N GLU A 65 -1.41 14.57 -5.37
CA GLU A 65 -0.40 14.86 -4.35
C GLU A 65 0.76 15.73 -4.89
N GLY A 66 0.78 16.04 -6.19
CA GLY A 66 1.84 16.80 -6.82
C GLY A 66 3.19 16.09 -6.84
N ILE A 67 3.20 14.75 -6.72
CA ILE A 67 4.42 13.95 -6.70
C ILE A 67 4.94 13.79 -8.14
N ARG A 68 6.20 14.17 -8.35
CA ARG A 68 6.87 14.00 -9.64
C ARG A 68 7.26 12.54 -9.86
N VAL A 69 6.74 11.94 -10.94
CA VAL A 69 7.07 10.58 -11.38
C VAL A 69 7.80 10.62 -12.72
N ASP A 70 8.97 10.02 -12.77
CA ASP A 70 9.78 9.85 -13.98
C ASP A 70 9.66 8.39 -14.45
N VAL A 71 9.42 8.19 -15.74
CA VAL A 71 9.23 6.85 -16.33
C VAL A 71 10.49 6.42 -17.09
N ALA A 72 10.89 5.17 -16.96
CA ALA A 72 12.13 4.61 -17.50
C ALA A 72 12.29 4.84 -19.00
N ASN A 73 11.23 4.66 -19.80
CA ASN A 73 11.25 4.83 -21.26
C ASN A 73 11.57 6.26 -21.71
N LYS A 74 11.44 7.27 -20.83
CA LYS A 74 11.88 8.65 -21.07
C LYS A 74 13.36 8.87 -20.74
N MET A 75 14.07 7.82 -20.34
CA MET A 75 15.50 7.82 -20.03
C MET A 75 15.92 8.97 -19.12
N PRO A 76 15.32 9.10 -17.92
CA PRO A 76 15.67 10.18 -17.01
C PRO A 76 17.14 10.10 -16.62
N ARG A 77 17.82 11.23 -16.63
CA ARG A 77 19.23 11.32 -16.23
C ARG A 77 19.29 11.73 -14.76
N TYR A 78 19.85 10.87 -13.96
CA TYR A 78 20.15 11.09 -12.54
C TYR A 78 21.64 11.03 -12.31
N HIS A 79 22.11 11.81 -11.34
CA HIS A 79 23.46 11.75 -10.80
C HIS A 79 23.42 11.27 -9.35
N LEU A 80 24.44 10.55 -8.90
CA LEU A 80 24.54 10.10 -7.50
C LEU A 80 24.45 11.29 -6.53
N SER A 81 25.03 12.43 -6.93
CA SER A 81 24.98 13.68 -6.16
C SER A 81 23.62 14.37 -6.10
N ASP A 82 22.62 13.93 -6.88
CA ASP A 82 21.28 14.52 -6.89
C ASP A 82 20.48 14.15 -5.64
N PHE A 83 20.87 13.10 -4.93
CA PHE A 83 20.09 12.52 -3.84
C PHE A 83 20.90 12.36 -2.56
N ASP A 84 20.21 12.46 -1.43
CA ASP A 84 20.73 12.11 -0.11
C ASP A 84 20.34 10.67 0.24
N PHE A 85 19.20 10.21 -0.27
CA PHE A 85 18.69 8.84 -0.14
C PHE A 85 18.09 8.33 -1.44
N VAL A 86 18.27 7.04 -1.72
CA VAL A 86 17.58 6.32 -2.78
C VAL A 86 16.90 5.11 -2.16
N TRP A 87 15.56 5.11 -2.18
CA TRP A 87 14.71 4.02 -1.71
C TRP A 87 14.32 3.13 -2.89
N ILE A 88 14.73 1.89 -2.87
CA ILE A 88 14.65 0.96 -3.99
C ILE A 88 13.67 -0.15 -3.66
N ASN A 89 12.46 -0.10 -4.28
CA ASN A 89 11.52 -1.21 -4.19
C ASN A 89 11.84 -2.28 -5.25
N SER A 90 11.78 -3.55 -4.85
CA SER A 90 11.92 -4.72 -5.74
C SER A 90 13.11 -4.57 -6.69
N GLN A 91 14.23 -4.08 -6.17
CA GLN A 91 15.49 -3.85 -6.90
C GLN A 91 15.39 -3.04 -8.21
N THR A 92 14.33 -2.24 -8.38
CA THR A 92 14.17 -1.33 -9.51
C THR A 92 15.19 -0.20 -9.44
N PHE A 93 16.21 -0.23 -10.28
CA PHE A 93 17.33 0.69 -10.21
C PHE A 93 17.55 1.47 -11.52
N PRO A 94 17.61 2.83 -11.48
CA PRO A 94 17.83 3.62 -12.68
C PRO A 94 19.22 3.39 -13.31
N VAL A 95 19.27 3.03 -14.58
CA VAL A 95 20.51 2.75 -15.31
C VAL A 95 21.49 3.95 -15.29
N SER A 96 20.98 5.19 -15.23
CA SER A 96 21.85 6.38 -15.15
C SER A 96 22.70 6.41 -13.86
N LEU A 97 22.11 6.05 -12.71
CA LEU A 97 22.83 5.94 -11.43
C LEU A 97 23.84 4.79 -11.46
N LEU A 98 23.44 3.64 -12.05
CA LEU A 98 24.34 2.50 -12.16
C LEU A 98 25.63 2.85 -12.91
N LYS A 99 25.54 3.59 -14.01
CA LYS A 99 26.73 3.99 -14.78
C LYS A 99 27.71 4.84 -13.97
N GLU A 100 27.20 5.68 -13.07
CA GLU A 100 28.04 6.52 -12.22
C GLU A 100 28.75 5.73 -11.09
N LEU A 101 28.22 4.56 -10.70
CA LEU A 101 28.87 3.69 -9.73
C LEU A 101 30.22 3.10 -10.22
N GLY A 102 30.49 3.16 -11.52
CA GLY A 102 31.81 2.80 -12.08
C GLY A 102 32.83 3.95 -12.06
N ASP A 103 32.42 5.16 -11.66
CA ASP A 103 33.28 6.36 -11.64
C ASP A 103 33.78 6.62 -10.20
N ALA A 104 35.10 6.57 -10.02
CA ALA A 104 35.74 6.68 -8.70
C ALA A 104 35.50 8.05 -8.00
N ASP A 105 35.25 9.11 -8.74
CA ASP A 105 34.96 10.41 -8.16
C ASP A 105 33.48 10.60 -7.86
N LYS A 106 32.60 10.10 -8.71
CA LYS A 106 31.16 10.19 -8.52
C LYS A 106 30.65 9.32 -7.40
N VAL A 107 31.22 8.11 -7.22
CA VAL A 107 30.82 7.18 -6.17
C VAL A 107 31.03 7.73 -4.76
N LYS A 108 31.98 8.66 -4.57
CA LYS A 108 32.19 9.38 -3.30
C LYS A 108 30.99 10.22 -2.89
N LEU A 109 30.17 10.63 -3.86
CA LEU A 109 28.95 11.43 -3.68
C LEU A 109 27.69 10.57 -3.59
N ALA A 110 27.83 9.25 -3.53
CA ALA A 110 26.68 8.34 -3.51
C ALA A 110 25.75 8.59 -2.32
N PRO A 111 24.45 8.47 -2.52
CA PRO A 111 23.45 8.59 -1.45
C PRO A 111 23.49 7.38 -0.50
N SER A 112 22.70 7.42 0.57
CA SER A 112 22.36 6.22 1.31
C SER A 112 21.32 5.41 0.52
N PHE A 113 21.63 4.15 0.21
CA PHE A 113 20.73 3.24 -0.50
C PHE A 113 19.92 2.41 0.50
N ILE A 114 18.60 2.45 0.36
CA ILE A 114 17.65 1.66 1.14
C ILE A 114 16.93 0.71 0.18
N PHE A 115 17.07 -0.59 0.38
CA PHE A 115 16.37 -1.60 -0.41
C PHE A 115 15.14 -2.09 0.33
N MET A 116 14.02 -2.27 -0.38
CA MET A 116 12.76 -2.71 0.19
C MET A 116 12.20 -3.92 -0.54
N HIS A 117 11.98 -5.00 0.20
CA HIS A 117 11.40 -6.26 -0.27
C HIS A 117 9.99 -6.42 0.28
N MET A 118 9.00 -6.33 -0.61
CA MET A 118 7.58 -6.33 -0.24
C MET A 118 6.90 -7.68 -0.41
N SER A 119 7.52 -8.62 -1.15
CA SER A 119 6.92 -9.90 -1.48
C SER A 119 7.52 -11.07 -0.69
N ALA A 120 6.64 -12.01 -0.35
CA ALA A 120 6.99 -13.34 0.14
C ALA A 120 6.69 -14.44 -0.89
N HIS A 121 6.40 -14.06 -2.15
CA HIS A 121 6.00 -14.98 -3.22
C HIS A 121 7.18 -15.29 -4.13
N SER A 122 7.88 -16.37 -3.88
CA SER A 122 9.06 -16.80 -4.67
C SER A 122 8.80 -17.06 -6.16
N PHE A 123 7.52 -17.17 -6.56
CA PHE A 123 7.11 -17.29 -7.96
C PHE A 123 6.99 -15.93 -8.70
N CYS A 124 7.05 -14.79 -7.97
CA CYS A 124 7.11 -13.46 -8.55
C CYS A 124 8.58 -13.07 -8.72
N ALA A 125 9.21 -13.51 -9.81
CA ALA A 125 10.65 -13.33 -10.03
C ALA A 125 11.08 -11.86 -10.04
N ASP A 126 10.21 -10.96 -10.50
CA ASP A 126 10.40 -9.51 -10.56
C ASP A 126 10.40 -8.83 -9.19
N GLU A 127 9.85 -9.50 -8.17
CA GLU A 127 9.83 -9.02 -6.79
C GLU A 127 10.96 -9.63 -5.94
N MET A 128 11.70 -10.60 -6.49
CA MET A 128 12.81 -11.26 -5.80
C MET A 128 14.15 -10.53 -6.02
N PRO A 129 15.18 -10.74 -5.16
CA PRO A 129 16.46 -10.04 -5.26
C PRO A 129 17.32 -10.51 -6.44
N TYR A 130 16.93 -10.19 -7.68
CA TYR A 130 17.64 -10.59 -8.90
C TYR A 130 18.99 -9.87 -9.13
N ILE A 131 19.27 -8.78 -8.41
CA ILE A 131 20.58 -8.12 -8.34
C ILE A 131 21.13 -8.11 -6.91
N TYR A 132 21.00 -9.23 -6.19
CA TYR A 132 21.37 -9.36 -4.78
C TYR A 132 22.81 -8.90 -4.48
N ASN A 133 23.77 -9.25 -5.32
CA ASN A 133 25.18 -8.87 -5.16
C ASN A 133 25.41 -7.35 -5.29
N PHE A 134 24.55 -6.68 -6.02
CA PHE A 134 24.51 -5.23 -6.13
C PHE A 134 23.98 -4.61 -4.82
N GLU A 135 22.90 -5.15 -4.29
CA GLU A 135 22.35 -4.74 -2.99
C GLU A 135 23.35 -4.99 -1.85
N GLU A 136 24.02 -6.13 -1.79
CA GLU A 136 25.06 -6.43 -0.80
C GLU A 136 26.17 -5.35 -0.78
N SER A 137 26.51 -4.81 -1.94
CA SER A 137 27.56 -3.79 -2.08
C SER A 137 27.09 -2.39 -1.71
N LEU A 138 25.83 -2.03 -1.99
CA LEU A 138 25.31 -0.66 -1.88
C LEU A 138 24.47 -0.42 -0.64
N SER A 139 23.80 -1.44 -0.11
CA SER A 139 22.76 -1.25 0.90
C SER A 139 23.32 -0.64 2.18
N SER A 140 22.85 0.56 2.51
CA SER A 140 22.96 1.10 3.87
C SER A 140 21.95 0.42 4.81
N LEU A 141 20.79 0.01 4.27
CA LEU A 141 19.73 -0.66 4.99
C LEU A 141 18.86 -1.47 4.03
N SER A 142 18.67 -2.75 4.31
CA SER A 142 17.73 -3.62 3.59
C SER A 142 16.49 -3.88 4.44
N LEU A 143 15.33 -3.61 3.88
CA LEU A 143 14.03 -3.66 4.55
C LEU A 143 13.18 -4.80 4.01
N PHE A 144 12.42 -5.39 4.90
CA PHE A 144 11.45 -6.44 4.56
C PHE A 144 10.08 -6.07 5.13
N VAL A 145 9.02 -6.37 4.40
CA VAL A 145 7.66 -6.08 4.87
C VAL A 145 7.26 -6.95 6.06
N SER A 146 7.83 -8.14 6.18
CA SER A 146 7.52 -9.12 7.23
C SER A 146 8.65 -10.14 7.40
N GLU A 147 8.57 -10.93 8.46
CA GLU A 147 9.49 -12.06 8.66
C GLU A 147 9.35 -13.11 7.56
N GLU A 148 8.13 -13.34 7.05
CA GLU A 148 7.91 -14.25 5.92
C GLU A 148 8.63 -13.76 4.66
N ALA A 149 8.54 -12.45 4.36
CA ALA A 149 9.26 -11.86 3.24
C ALA A 149 10.78 -11.96 3.45
N PHE A 150 11.29 -11.73 4.66
CA PHE A 150 12.70 -11.94 4.99
C PHE A 150 13.10 -13.40 4.75
N ASP A 151 12.33 -14.35 5.26
CA ASP A 151 12.64 -15.79 5.14
C ASP A 151 12.68 -16.25 3.67
N THR A 152 11.81 -15.69 2.81
CA THR A 152 11.80 -15.99 1.38
C THR A 152 12.99 -15.35 0.65
N ASN A 153 13.22 -14.06 0.88
CA ASN A 153 14.22 -13.30 0.14
C ASN A 153 15.66 -13.65 0.53
N LYS A 154 15.91 -14.00 1.80
CA LYS A 154 17.27 -14.35 2.27
C LYS A 154 17.93 -15.50 1.50
N ALA A 155 17.12 -16.38 0.90
CA ALA A 155 17.63 -17.53 0.13
C ALA A 155 18.34 -17.10 -1.18
N PHE A 156 18.16 -15.88 -1.64
CA PHE A 156 18.77 -15.34 -2.85
C PHE A 156 20.14 -14.69 -2.59
N PHE A 157 20.46 -14.34 -1.35
CA PHE A 157 21.70 -13.66 -0.98
C PHE A 157 22.81 -14.68 -0.68
N GLU A 158 24.01 -14.45 -1.20
CA GLU A 158 25.21 -15.16 -0.77
C GLU A 158 25.62 -14.72 0.63
N LYS A 159 25.57 -13.39 0.86
CA LYS A 159 25.79 -12.78 2.16
C LYS A 159 24.69 -11.75 2.42
N LEU A 160 23.91 -11.98 3.46
CA LEU A 160 22.88 -11.01 3.85
C LEU A 160 23.47 -9.62 4.09
N PRO A 161 22.78 -8.54 3.68
CA PRO A 161 23.17 -7.18 4.03
C PRO A 161 23.36 -7.02 5.55
N GLU A 162 24.41 -6.29 5.95
CA GLU A 162 24.78 -6.14 7.37
C GLU A 162 23.68 -5.49 8.21
N ASN A 163 22.97 -4.54 7.60
CA ASN A 163 21.89 -3.82 8.26
C ASN A 163 20.54 -4.21 7.65
N THR A 164 19.73 -4.88 8.44
CA THR A 164 18.35 -5.24 8.06
C THR A 164 17.35 -4.69 9.06
N ASP A 165 16.12 -4.44 8.60
CA ASP A 165 15.00 -4.02 9.44
C ASP A 165 13.67 -4.33 8.75
N TYR A 166 12.56 -3.99 9.41
CA TYR A 166 11.22 -4.18 8.89
C TYR A 166 10.52 -2.85 8.61
N TYR A 167 9.93 -2.74 7.42
CA TYR A 167 9.01 -1.67 7.04
C TYR A 167 7.63 -2.27 6.80
N ARG A 168 6.82 -2.33 7.86
CA ARG A 168 5.57 -3.10 7.94
C ARG A 168 4.36 -2.33 7.45
N ASN A 169 4.46 -1.75 6.24
CA ASN A 169 3.36 -1.04 5.59
C ASN A 169 2.69 0.02 6.52
N PRO A 170 3.43 1.00 7.05
CA PRO A 170 2.88 1.94 8.01
C PRO A 170 1.71 2.74 7.44
N ALA A 171 0.81 3.19 8.31
CA ALA A 171 -0.37 3.98 7.97
C ALA A 171 -0.07 5.48 8.06
N PRO A 172 -0.67 6.32 7.18
CA PRO A 172 -0.63 7.78 7.28
C PRO A 172 -1.17 8.31 8.61
N LEU A 173 -0.73 9.53 8.99
CA LEU A 173 -1.11 10.20 10.24
C LEU A 173 -2.62 10.38 10.39
N SER A 174 -3.32 10.62 9.30
CA SER A 174 -4.77 10.84 9.27
C SER A 174 -5.58 9.69 9.87
N TYR A 175 -5.08 8.45 9.76
CA TYR A 175 -5.75 7.29 10.35
C TYR A 175 -5.69 7.26 11.88
N GLY A 176 -4.68 7.87 12.50
CA GLY A 176 -4.58 8.01 13.95
C GLY A 176 -5.56 9.05 14.54
N GLN A 177 -6.15 9.88 13.69
CA GLN A 177 -7.02 11.00 14.08
C GLN A 177 -8.51 10.73 13.85
N ILE A 178 -8.89 9.50 13.47
CA ILE A 178 -10.29 9.16 13.17
C ILE A 178 -11.16 9.27 14.44
N SER A 179 -12.12 10.19 14.40
CA SER A 179 -13.21 10.23 15.37
C SER A 179 -14.28 9.20 15.01
N LYS A 180 -14.44 8.18 15.82
CA LYS A 180 -15.42 7.10 15.58
C LYS A 180 -16.78 7.47 16.14
N LYS A 181 -17.81 7.26 15.34
CA LYS A 181 -19.19 7.23 15.82
C LYS A 181 -19.35 6.02 16.75
N ARG A 182 -19.72 6.25 18.01
CA ARG A 182 -20.07 5.16 18.93
C ARG A 182 -21.35 4.49 18.42
N ARG A 183 -21.24 3.24 18.00
CA ARG A 183 -22.39 2.38 17.67
C ARG A 183 -22.43 1.20 18.64
N ASP A 184 -23.62 0.85 19.05
CA ASP A 184 -23.84 -0.33 19.87
C ASP A 184 -24.05 -1.54 18.95
N GLY A 185 -23.02 -2.38 18.84
CA GLY A 185 -23.02 -3.59 18.02
C GLY A 185 -22.53 -3.42 16.59
N LEU A 186 -22.43 -4.54 15.90
CA LEU A 186 -22.02 -4.63 14.49
C LEU A 186 -23.22 -4.36 13.58
N LYS A 187 -23.17 -3.30 12.79
CA LYS A 187 -24.25 -2.90 11.87
C LYS A 187 -23.76 -2.71 10.45
N LYS A 188 -22.49 -2.32 10.27
CA LYS A 188 -21.98 -2.00 8.95
C LYS A 188 -20.55 -2.51 8.79
N VAL A 189 -20.32 -3.37 7.80
CA VAL A 189 -19.06 -4.01 7.48
C VAL A 189 -18.56 -3.52 6.13
N LEU A 190 -17.24 -3.32 6.00
CA LEU A 190 -16.56 -3.06 4.74
C LEU A 190 -15.64 -4.23 4.39
N VAL A 191 -15.80 -4.80 3.23
CA VAL A 191 -14.79 -5.70 2.64
C VAL A 191 -13.87 -4.87 1.75
N VAL A 192 -12.57 -4.92 2.03
CA VAL A 192 -11.54 -4.26 1.19
C VAL A 192 -10.70 -5.33 0.52
N ALA A 193 -11.01 -5.60 -0.74
CA ALA A 193 -10.33 -6.60 -1.55
C ALA A 193 -10.54 -6.34 -3.04
N ASN A 194 -9.46 -6.38 -3.84
CA ASN A 194 -9.60 -6.29 -5.30
C ASN A 194 -10.35 -7.48 -5.88
N PHE A 195 -10.10 -8.68 -5.35
CA PHE A 195 -10.73 -9.93 -5.76
C PHE A 195 -11.19 -10.69 -4.52
N PRO A 196 -12.40 -10.39 -3.98
CA PRO A 196 -12.92 -11.12 -2.83
C PRO A 196 -13.17 -12.59 -3.21
N CYS A 197 -12.76 -13.51 -2.32
CA CYS A 197 -13.01 -14.95 -2.49
C CYS A 197 -14.52 -15.26 -2.42
N SER A 198 -14.90 -16.48 -2.80
CA SER A 198 -16.31 -16.93 -2.86
C SER A 198 -17.01 -16.74 -1.53
N GLU A 199 -16.37 -17.17 -0.44
CA GLU A 199 -16.92 -17.09 0.91
C GLU A 199 -17.25 -15.65 1.31
N LEU A 200 -16.35 -14.70 0.97
CA LEU A 200 -16.59 -13.28 1.23
C LEU A 200 -17.70 -12.66 0.36
N ARG A 201 -18.04 -13.26 -0.77
CA ARG A 201 -19.20 -12.82 -1.57
C ARG A 201 -20.50 -13.38 -0.99
N GLU A 202 -20.50 -14.65 -0.58
CA GLU A 202 -21.68 -15.33 -0.04
C GLU A 202 -22.16 -14.76 1.30
N ILE A 203 -21.26 -14.22 2.14
CA ILE A 203 -21.67 -13.64 3.43
C ILE A 203 -22.62 -12.46 3.29
N LYS A 204 -22.73 -11.82 2.11
CA LYS A 204 -23.60 -10.66 1.89
C LYS A 204 -25.04 -10.99 2.24
N ASP A 205 -25.61 -11.99 1.61
CA ASP A 205 -27.00 -12.39 1.80
C ASP A 205 -27.28 -12.85 3.24
N ILE A 206 -26.29 -13.47 3.88
CA ILE A 206 -26.41 -13.97 5.26
C ILE A 206 -26.42 -12.82 6.26
N LEU A 207 -25.53 -11.81 6.07
CA LEU A 207 -25.42 -10.62 6.94
C LEU A 207 -26.65 -9.71 6.78
N GLU A 208 -27.12 -9.49 5.55
CA GLU A 208 -28.30 -8.66 5.28
C GLU A 208 -29.56 -9.22 5.96
N LYS A 209 -29.76 -10.55 5.96
CA LYS A 209 -30.83 -11.21 6.71
C LYS A 209 -30.74 -11.00 8.23
N LYS A 210 -29.56 -10.62 8.74
CA LYS A 210 -29.31 -10.31 10.15
C LYS A 210 -29.28 -8.80 10.42
N ASN A 211 -29.75 -7.98 9.47
CA ASN A 211 -29.73 -6.52 9.52
C ASN A 211 -28.31 -5.91 9.71
N ILE A 212 -27.30 -6.52 9.11
CA ILE A 212 -25.94 -6.03 9.03
C ILE A 212 -25.65 -5.73 7.56
N SER A 213 -25.43 -4.44 7.25
CA SER A 213 -25.08 -4.04 5.88
C SER A 213 -23.61 -4.32 5.59
N ILE A 214 -23.30 -4.64 4.34
CA ILE A 214 -21.94 -4.91 3.87
C ILE A 214 -21.71 -4.22 2.53
N ASP A 215 -20.60 -3.53 2.41
CA ASP A 215 -20.14 -2.88 1.18
C ASP A 215 -18.78 -3.45 0.77
N TYR A 216 -18.48 -3.44 -0.54
CA TYR A 216 -17.22 -3.95 -1.09
C TYR A 216 -16.44 -2.82 -1.75
N LEU A 217 -15.17 -2.67 -1.33
CA LEU A 217 -14.21 -1.70 -1.89
C LEU A 217 -13.07 -2.46 -2.54
N GLY A 218 -12.85 -2.22 -3.82
CA GLY A 218 -11.82 -2.85 -4.62
C GLY A 218 -12.27 -3.05 -6.05
N PHE A 219 -11.41 -3.65 -6.86
CA PHE A 219 -11.61 -3.80 -8.29
C PHE A 219 -12.94 -4.53 -8.65
N CYS A 220 -13.22 -5.65 -8.02
CA CYS A 220 -14.47 -6.41 -8.19
C CYS A 220 -15.52 -6.06 -7.13
N GLY A 221 -15.41 -4.88 -6.51
CA GLY A 221 -16.35 -4.40 -5.49
C GLY A 221 -17.36 -3.41 -6.01
N ASP A 222 -18.14 -2.83 -5.08
CA ASP A 222 -19.12 -1.78 -5.39
C ASP A 222 -18.45 -0.47 -5.82
N ARG A 223 -17.20 -0.24 -5.37
CA ARG A 223 -16.38 0.94 -5.67
C ARG A 223 -14.91 0.54 -5.81
N TYR A 224 -14.20 1.20 -6.74
CA TYR A 224 -12.75 1.06 -6.92
C TYR A 224 -12.05 2.40 -6.69
N GLU A 225 -11.64 2.62 -5.46
CA GLU A 225 -10.96 3.84 -5.01
C GLU A 225 -10.02 3.52 -3.84
N LEU A 226 -9.09 4.44 -3.53
CA LEU A 226 -8.28 4.31 -2.33
C LEU A 226 -9.14 4.39 -1.08
N ILE A 227 -8.93 3.43 -0.16
CA ILE A 227 -9.47 3.55 1.18
C ILE A 227 -8.83 4.77 1.86
N ASN A 228 -9.63 5.51 2.61
CA ASN A 228 -9.19 6.64 3.40
C ASN A 228 -9.90 6.66 4.76
N GLU A 229 -9.49 7.59 5.62
CA GLU A 229 -10.02 7.72 6.98
C GLU A 229 -11.53 8.01 7.00
N ARG A 230 -12.05 8.77 6.02
CA ARG A 230 -13.49 9.09 5.92
C ARG A 230 -14.32 7.86 5.57
N ILE A 231 -13.82 7.05 4.62
CA ILE A 231 -14.46 5.78 4.29
C ILE A 231 -14.48 4.89 5.53
N LEU A 232 -13.29 4.70 6.16
CA LEU A 232 -13.12 3.81 7.30
C LEU A 232 -14.03 4.19 8.48
N SER A 233 -14.21 5.49 8.75
CA SER A 233 -15.05 6.00 9.85
C SER A 233 -16.54 5.67 9.73
N ASN A 234 -16.99 5.25 8.55
CA ASN A 234 -18.40 4.92 8.30
C ASN A 234 -18.75 3.46 8.64
N TYR A 235 -17.77 2.63 8.97
CA TYR A 235 -17.96 1.20 9.20
C TYR A 235 -17.62 0.82 10.64
N ASP A 236 -18.31 -0.21 11.14
CA ASP A 236 -18.08 -0.75 12.49
C ASP A 236 -16.92 -1.74 12.48
N ALA A 237 -16.74 -2.44 11.35
CA ALA A 237 -15.68 -3.41 11.14
C ALA A 237 -15.25 -3.45 9.67
N VAL A 238 -14.04 -3.93 9.45
CA VAL A 238 -13.48 -4.18 8.13
C VAL A 238 -13.12 -5.66 7.99
N ILE A 239 -13.27 -6.20 6.80
CA ILE A 239 -12.71 -7.51 6.41
C ILE A 239 -11.65 -7.24 5.34
N SER A 240 -10.43 -7.64 5.56
CA SER A 240 -9.33 -7.46 4.60
C SER A 240 -8.08 -8.24 5.00
N ILE A 241 -7.05 -8.13 4.16
CA ILE A 241 -5.70 -8.65 4.40
C ILE A 241 -4.66 -7.55 4.09
N GLY A 242 -3.41 -7.78 4.48
CA GLY A 242 -2.27 -6.95 4.07
C GLY A 242 -2.38 -5.50 4.54
N LYS A 243 -2.15 -4.55 3.63
CA LYS A 243 -2.00 -3.10 3.91
C LYS A 243 -3.17 -2.47 4.68
N THR A 244 -4.41 -2.84 4.38
CA THR A 244 -5.60 -2.30 5.06
C THR A 244 -5.63 -2.63 6.55
N VAL A 245 -4.94 -3.69 6.97
CA VAL A 245 -4.87 -4.09 8.37
C VAL A 245 -4.20 -3.00 9.21
N GLN A 246 -3.09 -2.43 8.75
CA GLN A 246 -2.37 -1.39 9.47
C GLN A 246 -3.21 -0.11 9.64
N TYR A 247 -4.01 0.26 8.65
CA TYR A 247 -4.99 1.36 8.80
C TYR A 247 -5.98 1.11 9.94
N CYS A 248 -6.50 -0.11 9.97
CA CYS A 248 -7.45 -0.51 11.00
C CYS A 248 -6.80 -0.57 12.39
N LEU A 249 -5.57 -1.06 12.50
CA LEU A 249 -4.81 -1.10 13.75
C LEU A 249 -4.57 0.30 14.30
N VAL A 250 -4.07 1.23 13.47
CA VAL A 250 -3.79 2.62 13.87
C VAL A 250 -5.08 3.37 14.22
N SER A 251 -6.14 3.20 13.43
CA SER A 251 -7.42 3.86 13.69
C SER A 251 -8.23 3.22 14.82
N GLY A 252 -7.80 2.05 15.35
CA GLY A 252 -8.59 1.26 16.30
C GLY A 252 -9.89 0.71 15.70
N THR A 253 -10.02 0.59 14.35
CA THR A 253 -11.16 -0.04 13.70
C THR A 253 -11.02 -1.55 13.82
N PRO A 254 -12.02 -2.28 14.33
CA PRO A 254 -11.97 -3.73 14.35
C PRO A 254 -11.79 -4.30 12.95
N ILE A 255 -10.78 -5.14 12.75
CA ILE A 255 -10.54 -5.82 11.49
C ILE A 255 -10.63 -7.34 11.65
N TYR A 256 -11.36 -7.96 10.74
CA TYR A 256 -11.45 -9.39 10.55
C TYR A 256 -10.53 -9.78 9.40
N ILE A 257 -9.46 -10.51 9.68
CA ILE A 257 -8.47 -10.88 8.67
C ILE A 257 -8.92 -12.16 8.00
N TYR A 258 -9.30 -12.04 6.73
CA TYR A 258 -9.67 -13.16 5.86
C TYR A 258 -9.54 -12.76 4.38
N GLY A 259 -9.10 -13.70 3.56
CA GLY A 259 -8.96 -13.55 2.11
C GLY A 259 -8.69 -14.86 1.42
N GLN A 260 -8.13 -14.82 0.23
CA GLN A 260 -7.84 -15.99 -0.62
C GLN A 260 -6.92 -17.06 0.00
N TYR A 261 -6.25 -16.75 1.11
CA TYR A 261 -5.39 -17.69 1.84
C TYR A 261 -5.97 -18.06 3.21
N GLY A 262 -7.30 -17.93 3.38
CA GLY A 262 -7.93 -18.07 4.67
C GLY A 262 -7.66 -16.90 5.61
N GLY A 263 -7.70 -17.14 6.91
CA GLY A 263 -7.37 -16.09 7.86
C GLY A 263 -7.67 -16.42 9.32
N PRO A 264 -7.03 -15.71 10.27
CA PRO A 264 -7.27 -15.89 11.70
C PRO A 264 -8.64 -15.38 12.16
N GLY A 265 -9.35 -14.62 11.31
CA GLY A 265 -10.54 -13.88 11.73
C GLY A 265 -10.19 -12.65 12.57
N TRP A 266 -10.89 -12.44 13.67
CA TRP A 266 -10.57 -11.35 14.60
C TRP A 266 -9.20 -11.53 15.22
N LEU A 267 -8.38 -10.45 15.15
CA LEU A 267 -7.10 -10.44 15.86
C LEU A 267 -7.29 -10.42 17.39
N ASN A 268 -6.39 -11.12 18.05
CA ASN A 268 -6.30 -11.20 19.49
C ASN A 268 -4.85 -11.52 19.90
N VAL A 269 -4.56 -11.54 21.20
CA VAL A 269 -3.20 -11.82 21.72
C VAL A 269 -2.61 -13.15 21.25
N LYS A 270 -3.44 -14.17 20.96
CA LYS A 270 -2.96 -15.51 20.59
C LYS A 270 -2.54 -15.62 19.12
N ASN A 271 -3.22 -14.87 18.22
CA ASN A 271 -2.99 -14.98 16.78
C ASN A 271 -2.24 -13.78 16.17
N TYR A 272 -2.12 -12.66 16.90
CA TYR A 272 -1.50 -11.43 16.39
C TYR A 272 -0.06 -11.64 15.89
N ALA A 273 0.79 -12.27 16.71
CA ALA A 273 2.19 -12.47 16.34
C ALA A 273 2.35 -13.31 15.05
N LYS A 274 1.56 -14.40 14.93
CA LYS A 274 1.56 -15.25 13.71
C LYS A 274 1.01 -14.50 12.50
N ALA A 275 -0.07 -13.74 12.66
CA ALA A 275 -0.63 -12.94 11.56
C ALA A 275 0.35 -11.86 11.09
N LYS A 276 1.00 -11.16 12.03
CA LYS A 276 2.03 -10.13 11.76
C LYS A 276 3.24 -10.72 11.03
N LYS A 277 3.74 -11.90 11.46
CA LYS A 277 4.84 -12.61 10.79
C LYS A 277 4.58 -12.79 9.30
N ASN A 278 3.35 -13.06 8.91
CA ASN A 278 2.91 -13.31 7.54
C ASN A 278 2.25 -12.07 6.90
N ASN A 279 2.64 -10.86 7.30
CA ASN A 279 2.11 -9.59 6.78
C ASN A 279 0.57 -9.51 6.77
N PHE A 280 -0.09 -10.13 7.72
CA PHE A 280 -1.55 -10.21 7.82
C PHE A 280 -2.25 -10.72 6.54
N SER A 281 -1.57 -11.55 5.76
CA SER A 281 -2.04 -12.06 4.48
C SER A 281 -3.08 -13.18 4.58
N GLY A 282 -3.30 -13.73 5.76
CA GLY A 282 -4.09 -14.93 5.98
C GLY A 282 -3.30 -16.24 5.88
N ARG A 283 -2.13 -16.22 5.24
CA ARG A 283 -1.28 -17.42 5.11
C ARG A 283 -0.94 -18.06 6.45
N GLY A 284 -0.94 -19.38 6.46
CA GLY A 284 -0.69 -20.19 7.66
C GLY A 284 -1.90 -20.32 8.59
N PHE A 285 -3.07 -19.84 8.18
CA PHE A 285 -4.35 -20.06 8.85
C PHE A 285 -5.27 -20.91 7.95
N ARG A 286 -6.30 -21.51 8.54
CA ARG A 286 -7.24 -22.35 7.80
C ARG A 286 -8.27 -21.51 7.03
N ASP A 287 -8.85 -22.09 6.02
CA ASP A 287 -10.06 -21.59 5.38
C ASP A 287 -11.28 -21.77 6.31
N LYS A 288 -12.29 -20.95 6.10
CA LYS A 288 -13.56 -20.96 6.82
C LYS A 288 -14.70 -20.95 5.82
N THR A 289 -15.83 -21.55 6.20
CA THR A 289 -17.05 -21.40 5.41
C THR A 289 -17.69 -20.03 5.62
N SER A 290 -18.60 -19.64 4.74
CA SER A 290 -19.33 -18.37 4.83
C SER A 290 -20.10 -18.26 6.14
N GLU A 291 -20.70 -19.37 6.63
CA GLU A 291 -21.41 -19.43 7.91
C GLU A 291 -20.45 -19.25 9.10
N GLU A 292 -19.28 -19.90 9.08
CA GLU A 292 -18.25 -19.72 10.10
C GLU A 292 -17.78 -18.27 10.17
N ILE A 293 -17.59 -17.61 9.02
CA ILE A 293 -17.20 -16.20 8.96
C ILE A 293 -18.26 -15.30 9.59
N VAL A 294 -19.53 -15.50 9.22
CA VAL A 294 -20.64 -14.70 9.76
C VAL A 294 -20.82 -14.91 11.27
N ASP A 295 -20.72 -16.16 11.72
CA ASP A 295 -20.84 -16.49 13.15
C ASP A 295 -19.71 -15.85 13.97
N ASP A 296 -18.47 -15.97 13.49
CA ASP A 296 -17.29 -15.31 14.08
C ASP A 296 -17.44 -13.78 14.11
N LEU A 297 -17.90 -13.18 13.01
CA LEU A 297 -18.10 -11.73 12.91
C LEU A 297 -19.04 -11.24 14.01
N ILE A 298 -20.19 -11.89 14.16
CA ILE A 298 -21.23 -11.46 15.10
C ILE A 298 -20.81 -11.71 16.55
N ARG A 299 -20.38 -12.94 16.87
CA ARG A 299 -20.05 -13.34 18.24
C ARG A 299 -18.76 -12.72 18.75
N GLY A 300 -17.79 -12.49 17.84
CA GLY A 300 -16.46 -12.00 18.20
C GLY A 300 -16.31 -10.49 18.28
N TYR A 301 -17.24 -9.72 17.68
CA TYR A 301 -17.11 -8.28 17.45
C TYR A 301 -16.78 -7.46 18.72
N LEU A 302 -17.56 -7.63 19.80
CA LEU A 302 -17.36 -6.84 21.02
C LEU A 302 -16.02 -7.15 21.71
N LYS A 303 -15.57 -8.41 21.62
CA LYS A 303 -14.27 -8.80 22.15
C LYS A 303 -13.13 -8.23 21.30
N ALA A 304 -13.28 -8.27 19.99
CA ALA A 304 -12.34 -7.65 19.06
C ALA A 304 -12.24 -6.14 19.32
N LYS A 305 -13.37 -5.43 19.38
CA LYS A 305 -13.42 -3.99 19.65
C LYS A 305 -12.64 -3.61 20.94
N ARG A 306 -12.79 -4.41 22.01
CA ARG A 306 -12.00 -4.21 23.24
C ARG A 306 -10.51 -4.39 23.00
N PHE A 307 -10.09 -5.46 22.33
CA PHE A 307 -8.70 -5.74 22.02
C PHE A 307 -8.04 -4.58 21.23
N TYR A 308 -8.72 -4.03 20.22
CA TYR A 308 -8.19 -2.90 19.46
C TYR A 308 -8.06 -1.64 20.30
N ASN A 309 -9.05 -1.32 21.14
CA ASN A 309 -9.00 -0.16 22.03
C ASN A 309 -7.85 -0.27 23.04
N GLU A 310 -7.67 -1.43 23.66
CA GLU A 310 -6.61 -1.68 24.65
C GLU A 310 -5.19 -1.63 24.06
N LYS A 311 -5.05 -1.92 22.76
CA LYS A 311 -3.77 -2.01 22.08
C LYS A 311 -3.49 -0.84 21.12
N GLN A 312 -4.36 0.15 21.05
CA GLN A 312 -4.25 1.23 20.06
C GLN A 312 -2.92 1.99 20.15
N ASP A 313 -2.46 2.32 21.34
CA ASP A 313 -1.16 3.02 21.53
C ASP A 313 0.02 2.18 21.02
N VAL A 314 -0.03 0.86 21.28
CA VAL A 314 0.99 -0.07 20.77
C VAL A 314 0.99 -0.09 19.24
N PHE A 315 -0.18 -0.19 18.62
CA PHE A 315 -0.33 -0.22 17.17
C PHE A 315 0.05 1.11 16.53
N THR A 316 -0.34 2.24 17.13
CA THR A 316 0.06 3.57 16.67
C THR A 316 1.58 3.74 16.71
N ASN A 317 2.25 3.28 17.76
CA ASN A 317 3.71 3.34 17.86
C ASN A 317 4.40 2.43 16.84
N GLU A 318 3.79 1.31 16.48
CA GLU A 318 4.39 0.32 15.58
C GLU A 318 4.13 0.63 14.10
N TYR A 319 2.97 1.21 13.77
CA TYR A 319 2.50 1.33 12.38
C TYR A 319 2.26 2.76 11.89
N LEU A 320 2.49 3.79 12.69
CA LEU A 320 2.32 5.16 12.21
C LEU A 320 3.55 5.59 11.38
N ILE A 321 3.30 6.17 10.20
CA ILE A 321 4.33 6.40 9.19
C ILE A 321 5.45 7.35 9.67
N ASP A 322 5.13 8.37 10.45
CA ASP A 322 6.11 9.32 11.00
C ASP A 322 7.16 8.62 11.85
N LYS A 323 6.73 7.74 12.75
CA LYS A 323 7.61 6.97 13.64
C LYS A 323 8.45 5.96 12.89
N VAL A 324 7.79 5.23 11.96
CA VAL A 324 8.46 4.18 11.20
C VAL A 324 9.46 4.79 10.22
N ALA A 325 9.08 5.81 9.44
CA ALA A 325 9.96 6.46 8.48
C ALA A 325 11.13 7.15 9.19
N THR A 326 10.87 7.93 10.25
CA THR A 326 11.95 8.55 11.04
C THR A 326 12.99 7.53 11.48
N ARG A 327 12.59 6.44 12.10
CA ARG A 327 13.48 5.36 12.54
C ARG A 327 14.28 4.76 11.38
N ILE A 328 13.65 4.50 10.24
CA ILE A 328 14.29 3.91 9.07
C ILE A 328 15.34 4.85 8.46
N PHE A 329 14.99 6.12 8.23
CA PHE A 329 15.91 7.07 7.64
C PHE A 329 17.07 7.43 8.56
N MET A 330 16.86 7.52 9.88
CA MET A 330 17.93 7.65 10.87
C MET A 330 18.91 6.47 10.81
N LYS A 331 18.37 5.24 10.80
CA LYS A 331 19.20 4.02 10.71
C LYS A 331 19.98 3.98 9.40
N ALA A 332 19.35 4.30 8.27
CA ALA A 332 20.02 4.33 6.97
C ALA A 332 21.12 5.40 6.90
N ALA A 333 20.90 6.57 7.49
CA ALA A 333 21.92 7.62 7.57
C ALA A 333 23.12 7.21 8.43
N ALA A 334 22.87 6.59 9.59
CA ALA A 334 23.92 6.11 10.49
C ALA A 334 24.72 4.94 9.90
N SER A 335 24.12 4.16 9.00
CA SER A 335 24.71 2.98 8.36
C SER A 335 25.19 3.23 6.93
N LYS A 336 25.37 4.50 6.53
CA LYS A 336 25.82 4.84 5.19
C LYS A 336 27.18 4.20 4.89
N LYS A 337 27.23 3.41 3.81
CA LYS A 337 28.44 2.72 3.38
C LYS A 337 29.36 3.61 2.53
N THR A 338 30.66 3.39 2.66
CA THR A 338 31.61 3.77 1.61
C THR A 338 31.52 2.74 0.50
N ILE A 339 31.30 3.21 -0.72
CA ILE A 339 31.09 2.35 -1.88
C ILE A 339 32.36 2.37 -2.73
N GLU A 340 32.90 1.18 -3.02
CA GLU A 340 33.99 1.03 -3.96
C GLU A 340 33.49 1.11 -5.40
N PRO A 341 34.23 1.75 -6.32
CA PRO A 341 33.85 1.84 -7.73
C PRO A 341 33.66 0.46 -8.35
N PHE A 342 32.57 0.27 -9.07
CA PHE A 342 32.31 -0.97 -9.78
C PHE A 342 33.20 -1.10 -11.01
N SER A 343 33.67 -2.30 -11.31
CA SER A 343 34.38 -2.57 -12.56
C SER A 343 33.47 -2.31 -13.78
N SER A 344 34.08 -1.93 -14.90
CA SER A 344 33.36 -1.73 -16.16
C SER A 344 32.56 -2.96 -16.58
N ALA A 345 33.07 -4.16 -16.35
CA ALA A 345 32.38 -5.41 -16.62
C ALA A 345 31.13 -5.57 -15.75
N ARG A 346 31.22 -5.24 -14.46
CA ARG A 346 30.09 -5.29 -13.54
C ARG A 346 29.00 -4.28 -13.93
N VAL A 347 29.39 -3.05 -14.24
CA VAL A 347 28.44 -2.00 -14.73
C VAL A 347 27.76 -2.46 -16.01
N ALA A 348 28.49 -3.02 -16.97
CA ALA A 348 27.92 -3.49 -18.24
C ALA A 348 26.93 -4.64 -18.02
N ALA A 349 27.29 -5.65 -17.22
CA ALA A 349 26.42 -6.80 -16.93
C ALA A 349 25.09 -6.37 -16.27
N HIS A 350 25.16 -5.53 -15.22
CA HIS A 350 23.95 -5.05 -14.55
C HIS A 350 23.15 -4.09 -15.43
N THR A 351 23.80 -3.26 -16.27
CA THR A 351 23.09 -2.41 -17.23
C THR A 351 22.26 -3.25 -18.20
N SER A 352 22.80 -4.34 -18.72
CA SER A 352 22.09 -5.25 -19.61
C SER A 352 20.91 -5.91 -18.89
N LEU A 353 21.12 -6.41 -17.68
CA LEU A 353 20.07 -7.05 -16.90
C LEU A 353 18.94 -6.09 -16.57
N LEU A 354 19.24 -4.89 -16.05
CA LEU A 354 18.20 -3.89 -15.72
C LEU A 354 17.42 -3.45 -16.95
N ARG A 355 18.06 -3.33 -18.10
CA ARG A 355 17.35 -3.02 -19.36
C ARG A 355 16.45 -4.15 -19.82
N LEU A 356 16.88 -5.41 -19.68
CA LEU A 356 16.03 -6.55 -20.00
C LEU A 356 14.80 -6.59 -19.11
N VAL A 357 14.98 -6.38 -17.82
CA VAL A 357 13.89 -6.32 -16.84
C VAL A 357 12.94 -5.14 -17.14
N GLU A 358 13.48 -3.96 -17.51
CA GLU A 358 12.67 -2.80 -17.91
C GLU A 358 11.82 -3.12 -19.14
N ILE A 359 12.42 -3.74 -20.17
CA ILE A 359 11.73 -4.14 -21.40
C ILE A 359 10.64 -5.17 -21.11
N ASP A 360 10.94 -6.16 -20.26
CA ASP A 360 10.00 -7.20 -19.88
C ASP A 360 8.79 -6.63 -19.15
N PHE A 361 8.98 -5.71 -18.21
CA PHE A 361 7.88 -5.02 -17.53
C PHE A 361 6.98 -4.24 -18.48
N VAL A 362 7.57 -3.48 -19.41
CA VAL A 362 6.79 -2.72 -20.40
C VAL A 362 6.01 -3.66 -21.30
N HIS A 363 6.67 -4.71 -21.82
CA HIS A 363 6.04 -5.71 -22.68
C HIS A 363 4.92 -6.48 -21.96
N TRP A 364 5.16 -6.90 -20.72
CA TRP A 364 4.15 -7.55 -19.90
C TRP A 364 2.93 -6.64 -19.70
N TYR A 365 3.15 -5.37 -19.36
CA TYR A 365 2.06 -4.40 -19.16
C TYR A 365 1.27 -4.17 -20.46
N ASP A 366 1.95 -3.98 -21.59
CA ASP A 366 1.29 -3.81 -22.89
C ASP A 366 0.47 -5.07 -23.28
N SER A 367 1.01 -6.25 -23.03
CA SER A 367 0.31 -7.51 -23.24
C SER A 367 -0.91 -7.67 -22.32
N PHE A 368 -0.76 -7.31 -21.06
CA PHE A 368 -1.87 -7.29 -20.08
C PHE A 368 -2.96 -6.32 -20.51
N ARG A 369 -2.59 -5.09 -20.90
CA ARG A 369 -3.51 -4.05 -21.36
C ARG A 369 -4.28 -4.46 -22.62
N ASN A 370 -3.62 -5.12 -23.55
CA ASN A 370 -4.20 -5.57 -24.83
C ASN A 370 -4.98 -6.89 -24.69
N SER A 371 -4.94 -7.53 -23.53
CA SER A 371 -5.70 -8.76 -23.31
C SER A 371 -7.21 -8.49 -23.32
N SER A 372 -7.98 -9.48 -23.81
CA SER A 372 -9.45 -9.42 -23.80
C SER A 372 -10.04 -9.14 -22.40
N ARG A 373 -9.35 -9.51 -21.37
CA ARG A 373 -9.71 -9.27 -19.97
C ARG A 373 -9.61 -7.79 -19.62
N MET A 374 -8.62 -7.08 -20.14
CA MET A 374 -8.46 -5.64 -19.93
C MET A 374 -9.49 -4.86 -20.77
N GLN A 375 -9.77 -5.28 -22.01
CA GLN A 375 -10.84 -4.68 -22.81
C GLN A 375 -12.20 -4.79 -22.13
N GLN A 376 -12.55 -5.95 -21.60
CA GLN A 376 -13.77 -6.14 -20.81
C GLN A 376 -13.80 -5.27 -19.56
N TYR A 377 -12.67 -5.08 -18.92
CA TYR A 377 -12.55 -4.19 -17.76
C TYR A 377 -12.77 -2.73 -18.13
N ASP A 378 -12.12 -2.24 -19.20
CA ASP A 378 -12.27 -0.86 -19.66
C ASP A 378 -13.73 -0.57 -20.08
N GLU A 379 -14.39 -1.51 -20.73
CA GLU A 379 -15.81 -1.42 -21.06
C GLU A 379 -16.69 -1.33 -19.80
N LEU A 380 -16.41 -2.17 -18.80
CA LEU A 380 -17.15 -2.19 -17.53
C LEU A 380 -16.94 -0.90 -16.74
N MET A 381 -15.71 -0.39 -16.70
CA MET A 381 -15.36 0.87 -16.02
C MET A 381 -15.98 2.08 -16.72
N ASN A 382 -15.97 2.12 -18.05
CA ASN A 382 -16.62 3.18 -18.83
C ASN A 382 -18.14 3.19 -18.56
N LYS A 383 -18.78 2.03 -18.56
CA LYS A 383 -20.20 1.89 -18.25
C LYS A 383 -20.54 2.29 -16.81
N LYS A 384 -19.66 1.97 -15.86
CA LYS A 384 -19.78 2.40 -14.47
C LYS A 384 -19.68 3.92 -14.34
N HIS A 385 -18.69 4.55 -14.97
CA HIS A 385 -18.54 6.02 -14.98
C HIS A 385 -19.75 6.72 -15.61
N GLU A 386 -20.29 6.16 -16.68
CA GLU A 386 -21.51 6.67 -17.29
C GLU A 386 -22.69 6.63 -16.32
N LEU A 387 -22.89 5.51 -15.63
CA LEU A 387 -23.93 5.36 -14.61
C LEU A 387 -23.73 6.31 -13.41
N GLU A 388 -22.50 6.51 -12.96
CA GLU A 388 -22.19 7.47 -11.89
C GLU A 388 -22.48 8.90 -12.30
N ASN A 389 -22.19 9.29 -13.54
CA ASN A 389 -22.53 10.60 -14.10
C ASN A 389 -24.03 10.80 -14.23
N ILE A 390 -24.76 9.78 -14.69
CA ILE A 390 -26.23 9.80 -14.74
C ILE A 390 -26.82 9.96 -13.34
N ASN A 391 -26.34 9.19 -12.35
CA ASN A 391 -26.79 9.29 -10.97
C ASN A 391 -26.49 10.68 -10.36
N ARG A 392 -25.33 11.26 -10.68
CA ARG A 392 -24.96 12.62 -10.23
C ARG A 392 -25.92 13.64 -10.82
N ALA A 393 -26.15 13.59 -12.14
CA ALA A 393 -27.08 14.47 -12.83
C ALA A 393 -28.53 14.33 -12.29
N GLN A 394 -28.99 13.10 -12.05
CA GLN A 394 -30.31 12.86 -11.43
C GLN A 394 -30.40 13.44 -10.03
N ASN A 395 -29.36 13.30 -9.20
CA ASN A 395 -29.32 13.87 -7.86
C ASN A 395 -29.31 15.41 -7.90
N GLU A 396 -28.59 16.04 -8.83
CA GLU A 396 -28.60 17.49 -9.03
C GLU A 396 -29.99 17.99 -9.44
N ILE A 397 -30.65 17.27 -10.36
CA ILE A 397 -32.03 17.55 -10.75
C ILE A 397 -32.96 17.44 -9.54
N LEU A 398 -32.92 16.37 -8.77
CA LEU A 398 -33.75 16.15 -7.59
C LEU A 398 -33.49 17.20 -6.48
N GLN A 399 -32.29 17.74 -6.41
CA GLN A 399 -31.90 18.79 -5.46
C GLN A 399 -32.21 20.19 -5.97
N SER A 400 -32.62 20.36 -7.23
CA SER A 400 -32.96 21.67 -7.78
C SER A 400 -34.15 22.30 -7.02
N ARG A 401 -34.11 23.63 -6.83
CA ARG A 401 -35.15 24.37 -6.08
C ARG A 401 -36.54 24.19 -6.70
N SER A 402 -36.64 24.15 -8.03
CA SER A 402 -37.89 23.97 -8.80
C SER A 402 -38.52 22.60 -8.56
N ILE A 403 -37.76 21.51 -8.56
CA ILE A 403 -38.32 20.17 -8.33
C ILE A 403 -38.67 19.97 -6.87
N ARG A 404 -37.87 20.48 -5.92
CA ARG A 404 -38.25 20.45 -4.50
C ARG A 404 -39.56 21.23 -4.21
N ALA A 405 -39.73 22.37 -4.88
CA ALA A 405 -40.97 23.14 -4.78
C ALA A 405 -42.16 22.36 -5.37
N TRP A 406 -42.00 21.76 -6.55
CA TRP A 406 -43.03 20.94 -7.20
C TRP A 406 -43.41 19.70 -6.38
N LEU A 407 -42.45 18.97 -5.81
CA LEU A 407 -42.68 17.83 -4.92
C LEU A 407 -43.42 18.24 -3.64
N LYS A 408 -43.09 19.43 -3.06
CA LYS A 408 -43.85 19.99 -1.93
C LYS A 408 -45.32 20.31 -2.32
N LEU A 409 -45.53 20.92 -3.47
CA LEU A 409 -46.86 21.24 -3.96
C LEU A 409 -47.71 19.99 -4.18
N ASN A 410 -47.15 18.96 -4.83
CA ASN A 410 -47.85 17.69 -5.04
C ASN A 410 -48.14 16.93 -3.75
N ARG A 411 -47.30 17.00 -2.71
CA ARG A 411 -47.64 16.46 -1.39
C ARG A 411 -48.81 17.16 -0.73
N ILE A 412 -48.94 18.49 -0.92
CA ILE A 412 -50.07 19.28 -0.38
C ILE A 412 -51.36 18.92 -1.11
N ILE A 413 -51.29 18.77 -2.43
CA ILE A 413 -52.46 18.41 -3.27
C ILE A 413 -52.95 16.98 -2.94
N ARG A 414 -52.05 16.03 -2.73
CA ARG A 414 -52.40 14.64 -2.35
C ARG A 414 -52.96 14.50 -0.92
N ARG A 415 -52.72 15.48 -0.04
CA ARG A 415 -53.28 15.49 1.32
C ARG A 415 -54.66 16.17 1.40
N LYS A 416 -55.09 16.81 0.32
CA LYS A 416 -56.41 17.45 0.24
C LYS A 416 -57.43 16.64 -0.59
N LYS A 417 -57.03 15.49 -1.11
CA LYS A 417 -57.92 14.42 -1.63
C LYS A 417 -57.96 13.28 -0.62
#